data_ae412c5580e3a2e5638726b03bc80a30
#
_entry.id   ae412c5580e3a2e5638726b03bc80a30
#
_cell.length_a   1.000
_cell.length_b   1.000
_cell.length_c   1.000
_cell.angle_alpha   90.00
_cell.angle_beta   90.00
_cell.angle_gamma   90.00
#
_symmetry.space_group_name_H-M   'P 1'
#
loop_
_entity.id
_entity.type
_entity.pdbx_description
1 polymer ?
#
loop_
_entity_poly.entity_id
_entity_poly.type
_entity_poly.pdbx_seq_one_letter_code
_entity_poly.pdbx_strand_id
1 'polypeptide(L)'
;MTWQQMAEVSYAVERGALYLVTNRDLTIPRELGIAPGCGSMIQTVINATGVEQIASAGKPESAMYDEARLLAAGNETEPVSRESCLAIGDRLDTDIEAGNRGGYDSLAVLTGVTNPHELMTAPAHLRPSYIVRDLRELQEAQPSTDASDGNVWTCADATARLEDGSLTVSDATDINALRAACAAAWTYADNGGDIGSVSLPEFSL
;
A
#
# COMPACT_ATOMS: atom_id res chain seq x y z
N MET A 1 1.67 14.35 21.15
CA MET A 1 0.32 14.57 21.69
C MET A 1 0.28 14.04 23.12
N THR A 2 -0.25 14.80 24.08
CA THR A 2 -0.35 14.39 25.49
C THR A 2 -1.71 13.73 25.74
N TRP A 3 -1.84 12.99 26.87
CA TRP A 3 -3.13 12.44 27.29
C TRP A 3 -4.20 13.52 27.42
N GLN A 4 -3.85 14.68 27.95
CA GLN A 4 -4.78 15.80 28.11
C GLN A 4 -5.32 16.29 26.74
N GLN A 5 -4.46 16.42 25.73
CA GLN A 5 -4.89 16.78 24.37
C GLN A 5 -5.81 15.73 23.76
N MET A 6 -5.55 14.43 23.98
CA MET A 6 -6.44 13.36 23.52
C MET A 6 -7.79 13.39 24.24
N ALA A 7 -7.81 13.68 25.54
CA ALA A 7 -9.03 13.83 26.31
C ALA A 7 -9.89 15.00 25.80
N GLU A 8 -9.27 16.17 25.48
CA GLU A 8 -9.99 17.31 24.92
C GLU A 8 -10.63 17.00 23.57
N VAL A 9 -9.93 16.26 22.69
CA VAL A 9 -10.51 15.79 21.43
C VAL A 9 -11.72 14.89 21.69
N SER A 10 -11.60 13.94 22.62
CA SER A 10 -12.70 13.04 22.97
C SER A 10 -13.91 13.80 23.51
N TYR A 11 -13.71 14.77 24.39
CA TYR A 11 -14.79 15.63 24.92
C TYR A 11 -15.47 16.46 23.83
N ALA A 12 -14.73 16.96 22.85
CA ALA A 12 -15.29 17.71 21.73
C ALA A 12 -16.16 16.79 20.85
N VAL A 13 -15.67 15.59 20.53
CA VAL A 13 -16.37 14.59 19.73
C VAL A 13 -17.67 14.14 20.42
N GLU A 14 -17.62 13.83 21.72
CA GLU A 14 -18.82 13.48 22.52
C GLU A 14 -19.88 14.59 22.52
N ARG A 15 -19.45 15.85 22.42
CA ARG A 15 -20.36 17.01 22.36
C ARG A 15 -20.87 17.29 20.94
N GLY A 16 -20.58 16.43 19.97
CA GLY A 16 -21.08 16.51 18.60
C GLY A 16 -20.18 17.27 17.64
N ALA A 17 -18.91 17.51 17.97
CA ALA A 17 -17.96 18.04 17.01
C ALA A 17 -17.75 17.03 15.86
N LEU A 18 -17.60 17.54 14.63
CA LEU A 18 -17.28 16.71 13.47
C LEU A 18 -15.87 16.11 13.65
N TYR A 19 -15.77 14.78 13.59
CA TYR A 19 -14.51 14.09 13.72
C TYR A 19 -13.93 13.78 12.33
N LEU A 20 -13.05 14.66 11.86
CA LEU A 20 -12.33 14.54 10.60
C LEU A 20 -10.86 14.20 10.89
N VAL A 21 -10.28 13.35 10.07
CA VAL A 21 -8.89 12.89 10.22
C VAL A 21 -8.09 13.09 8.94
N THR A 22 -6.76 13.16 9.06
CA THR A 22 -5.87 13.47 7.92
C THR A 22 -5.28 12.24 7.26
N ASN A 23 -5.09 11.14 8.00
CA ASN A 23 -4.65 9.83 7.54
C ASN A 23 -4.92 8.78 8.61
N ARG A 24 -4.81 7.50 8.26
CA ARG A 24 -5.05 6.38 9.17
C ARG A 24 -3.81 5.50 9.39
N ASP A 25 -2.60 6.01 9.14
CA ASP A 25 -1.36 5.27 9.40
C ASP A 25 -1.30 4.85 10.88
N LEU A 26 -1.32 3.55 11.16
CA LEU A 26 -1.32 3.03 12.53
C LEU A 26 0.02 3.24 13.22
N THR A 27 1.10 3.22 12.47
CA THR A 27 2.47 3.30 12.99
C THR A 27 3.27 4.36 12.24
N ILE A 28 4.35 4.81 12.86
CA ILE A 28 5.33 5.67 12.23
C ILE A 28 6.75 5.24 12.66
N PRO A 29 7.67 4.94 11.74
CA PRO A 29 9.06 4.68 12.06
C PRO A 29 9.73 5.91 12.68
N ARG A 30 10.52 5.71 13.72
CA ARG A 30 11.31 6.72 14.41
C ARG A 30 12.70 6.17 14.71
N GLU A 31 13.63 7.03 15.11
CA GLU A 31 15.00 6.67 15.43
C GLU A 31 15.11 5.54 16.47
N LEU A 32 14.24 5.53 17.47
CA LEU A 32 14.24 4.55 18.56
C LEU A 32 13.33 3.34 18.32
N GLY A 33 12.69 3.24 17.14
CA GLY A 33 11.77 2.16 16.80
C GLY A 33 10.43 2.63 16.25
N ILE A 34 9.46 1.74 16.28
CA ILE A 34 8.11 2.02 15.78
C ILE A 34 7.30 2.77 16.85
N ALA A 35 6.73 3.91 16.48
CA ALA A 35 5.87 4.72 17.32
C ALA A 35 4.41 4.70 16.83
N PRO A 36 3.42 5.02 17.69
CA PRO A 36 2.03 5.19 17.27
C PRO A 36 1.89 6.31 16.22
N GLY A 37 1.27 5.97 15.09
CA GLY A 37 0.89 6.91 14.04
C GLY A 37 -0.44 7.62 14.33
N CYS A 38 -0.91 8.40 13.36
CA CYS A 38 -2.18 9.13 13.45
C CYS A 38 -3.36 8.17 13.67
N GLY A 39 -3.40 7.04 12.95
CA GLY A 39 -4.45 6.03 13.08
C GLY A 39 -4.58 5.45 14.49
N SER A 40 -3.46 5.21 15.20
CA SER A 40 -3.48 4.77 16.59
C SER A 40 -4.07 5.82 17.53
N MET A 41 -3.79 7.09 17.28
CA MET A 41 -4.39 8.20 18.06
C MET A 41 -5.89 8.35 17.77
N ILE A 42 -6.29 8.18 16.51
CA ILE A 42 -7.70 8.17 16.10
C ILE A 42 -8.43 7.04 16.82
N GLN A 43 -7.86 5.82 16.81
CA GLN A 43 -8.46 4.66 17.48
C GLN A 43 -8.60 4.88 19.00
N THR A 44 -7.70 5.62 19.62
CA THR A 44 -7.82 5.98 21.03
C THR A 44 -9.06 6.84 21.30
N VAL A 45 -9.37 7.80 20.44
CA VAL A 45 -10.58 8.64 20.54
C VAL A 45 -11.83 7.79 20.30
N ILE A 46 -11.83 6.94 19.27
CA ILE A 46 -12.95 6.03 18.96
C ILE A 46 -13.23 5.10 20.15
N ASN A 47 -12.18 4.49 20.73
CA ASN A 47 -12.32 3.61 21.90
C ASN A 47 -12.90 4.33 23.13
N ALA A 48 -12.59 5.62 23.29
CA ALA A 48 -13.09 6.41 24.43
C ALA A 48 -14.55 6.86 24.25
N THR A 49 -14.93 7.24 23.02
CA THR A 49 -16.21 7.90 22.72
C THR A 49 -17.25 6.99 22.05
N GLY A 50 -16.81 5.90 21.42
CA GLY A 50 -17.64 5.08 20.54
C GLY A 50 -18.01 5.77 19.22
N VAL A 51 -17.45 6.95 18.92
CA VAL A 51 -17.77 7.74 17.72
C VAL A 51 -16.70 7.50 16.66
N GLU A 52 -17.12 6.96 15.51
CA GLU A 52 -16.27 6.80 14.35
C GLU A 52 -16.02 8.15 13.67
N GLN A 53 -14.84 8.27 13.01
CA GLN A 53 -14.56 9.43 12.18
C GLN A 53 -15.54 9.50 10.99
N ILE A 54 -15.99 10.71 10.64
CA ILE A 54 -16.94 10.93 9.54
C ILE A 54 -16.25 10.75 8.20
N ALA A 55 -15.01 11.25 8.07
CA ALA A 55 -14.20 11.13 6.87
C ALA A 55 -12.71 11.23 7.20
N SER A 56 -11.89 10.63 6.33
CA SER A 56 -10.47 10.90 6.25
C SER A 56 -10.20 11.87 5.09
N ALA A 57 -9.50 12.96 5.34
CA ALA A 57 -9.10 13.91 4.31
C ALA A 57 -7.91 13.41 3.47
N GLY A 58 -7.24 12.35 3.92
CA GLY A 58 -6.13 11.69 3.23
C GLY A 58 -6.20 10.17 3.37
N LYS A 59 -5.12 9.53 3.07
CA LYS A 59 -4.97 8.07 2.99
C LYS A 59 -5.59 7.32 4.20
N PRO A 60 -6.30 6.20 3.97
CA PRO A 60 -6.44 5.45 2.72
C PRO A 60 -7.48 5.99 1.73
N GLU A 61 -8.06 7.17 1.97
CA GLU A 61 -8.96 7.82 1.02
C GLU A 61 -8.16 8.61 -0.04
N SER A 62 -8.68 8.69 -1.27
CA SER A 62 -8.00 9.33 -2.41
C SER A 62 -8.03 10.86 -2.40
N ALA A 63 -8.77 11.48 -1.47
CA ALA A 63 -9.07 12.91 -1.50
C ALA A 63 -7.84 13.83 -1.70
N MET A 64 -6.70 13.51 -1.05
CA MET A 64 -5.46 14.28 -1.25
C MET A 64 -4.85 14.10 -2.64
N TYR A 65 -4.95 12.91 -3.23
CA TYR A 65 -4.47 12.65 -4.59
C TYR A 65 -5.35 13.34 -5.63
N ASP A 66 -6.68 13.30 -5.42
CA ASP A 66 -7.62 14.04 -6.26
C ASP A 66 -7.37 15.55 -6.21
N GLU A 67 -7.13 16.11 -5.02
CA GLU A 67 -6.80 17.53 -4.85
C GLU A 67 -5.44 17.87 -5.48
N ALA A 68 -4.42 17.05 -5.30
CA ALA A 68 -3.11 17.26 -5.92
C ALA A 68 -3.21 17.26 -7.45
N ARG A 69 -4.02 16.37 -8.03
CA ARG A 69 -4.29 16.33 -9.47
C ARG A 69 -4.99 17.60 -9.98
N LEU A 70 -5.94 18.13 -9.23
CA LEU A 70 -6.59 19.42 -9.54
C LEU A 70 -5.59 20.57 -9.49
N LEU A 71 -4.76 20.62 -8.46
CA LEU A 71 -3.74 21.66 -8.30
C LEU A 71 -2.65 21.59 -9.38
N ALA A 72 -2.27 20.36 -9.81
CA ALA A 72 -1.29 20.16 -10.88
C ALA A 72 -1.76 20.71 -12.24
N ALA A 73 -3.05 20.82 -12.47
CA ALA A 73 -3.61 21.45 -13.69
C ALA A 73 -3.32 22.97 -13.77
N GLY A 74 -2.99 23.60 -12.66
CA GLY A 74 -2.67 25.04 -12.62
C GLY A 74 -3.85 25.92 -13.07
N ASN A 75 -3.71 26.57 -14.21
CA ASN A 75 -4.74 27.43 -14.79
C ASN A 75 -5.62 26.73 -15.85
N GLU A 76 -5.37 25.45 -16.11
CA GLU A 76 -6.20 24.67 -17.04
C GLU A 76 -7.61 24.46 -16.46
N THR A 77 -8.60 24.33 -17.34
CA THR A 77 -10.00 24.11 -16.93
C THR A 77 -10.27 22.67 -16.52
N GLU A 78 -9.48 21.75 -17.02
CA GLU A 78 -9.62 20.33 -16.76
C GLU A 78 -8.46 19.83 -15.89
N PRO A 79 -8.71 18.94 -14.93
CA PRO A 79 -7.67 18.32 -14.14
C PRO A 79 -6.73 17.48 -15.01
N VAL A 80 -5.48 17.30 -14.58
CA VAL A 80 -4.58 16.29 -15.18
C VAL A 80 -5.28 14.93 -15.17
N SER A 81 -5.15 14.15 -16.25
CA SER A 81 -5.82 12.84 -16.32
C SER A 81 -5.25 11.88 -15.25
N ARG A 82 -6.06 10.92 -14.78
CA ARG A 82 -5.60 9.95 -13.77
C ARG A 82 -4.48 9.05 -14.28
N GLU A 83 -4.55 8.69 -15.55
CA GLU A 83 -3.56 7.86 -16.26
C GLU A 83 -2.19 8.54 -16.35
N SER A 84 -2.14 9.87 -16.18
CA SER A 84 -0.90 10.66 -16.14
C SER A 84 -0.38 10.87 -14.72
N CYS A 85 -1.03 10.31 -13.71
CA CYS A 85 -0.69 10.45 -12.31
C CYS A 85 -0.29 9.09 -11.73
N LEU A 86 0.74 9.08 -10.88
CA LEU A 86 1.21 7.89 -10.19
C LEU A 86 1.19 8.14 -8.68
N ALA A 87 0.45 7.32 -7.95
CA ALA A 87 0.46 7.33 -6.49
C ALA A 87 1.66 6.53 -5.99
N ILE A 88 2.57 7.16 -5.24
CA ILE A 88 3.81 6.54 -4.76
C ILE A 88 3.79 6.48 -3.24
N GLY A 89 4.09 5.32 -2.67
CA GLY A 89 4.19 5.18 -1.22
C GLY A 89 4.85 3.89 -0.77
N ASP A 90 5.09 3.81 0.53
CA ASP A 90 5.74 2.67 1.18
C ASP A 90 4.80 1.85 2.05
N ARG A 91 3.48 2.18 2.06
CA ARG A 91 2.49 1.47 2.83
C ARG A 91 1.33 1.00 1.95
N LEU A 92 1.07 -0.31 2.00
CA LEU A 92 -0.04 -0.89 1.25
C LEU A 92 -1.40 -0.47 1.81
N ASP A 93 -1.54 -0.45 3.13
CA ASP A 93 -2.78 -0.19 3.87
C ASP A 93 -3.23 1.28 3.88
N THR A 94 -2.42 2.19 3.37
CA THR A 94 -2.76 3.61 3.29
C THR A 94 -2.38 4.23 1.95
N ASP A 95 -1.11 4.24 1.55
CA ASP A 95 -0.65 4.92 0.33
C ASP A 95 -1.18 4.24 -0.94
N ILE A 96 -0.96 2.92 -1.03
CA ILE A 96 -1.36 2.13 -2.20
C ILE A 96 -2.89 2.02 -2.25
N GLU A 97 -3.52 1.77 -1.10
CA GLU A 97 -4.97 1.73 -1.03
C GLU A 97 -5.61 3.05 -1.49
N ALA A 98 -5.05 4.21 -1.10
CA ALA A 98 -5.55 5.51 -1.54
C ALA A 98 -5.40 5.71 -3.06
N GLY A 99 -4.28 5.28 -3.64
CA GLY A 99 -4.07 5.28 -5.08
C GLY A 99 -5.11 4.43 -5.79
N ASN A 100 -5.27 3.18 -5.36
CA ASN A 100 -6.21 2.21 -5.94
C ASN A 100 -7.67 2.68 -5.83
N ARG A 101 -8.08 3.22 -4.67
CA ARG A 101 -9.42 3.79 -4.46
C ARG A 101 -9.69 4.99 -5.37
N GLY A 102 -8.67 5.80 -5.65
CA GLY A 102 -8.76 6.95 -6.55
C GLY A 102 -8.72 6.57 -8.04
N GLY A 103 -8.45 5.31 -8.38
CA GLY A 103 -8.28 4.86 -9.76
C GLY A 103 -6.98 5.37 -10.38
N TYR A 104 -5.95 5.55 -9.56
CA TYR A 104 -4.58 5.87 -10.00
C TYR A 104 -3.76 4.60 -10.11
N ASP A 105 -2.80 4.58 -11.03
CA ASP A 105 -1.69 3.63 -10.91
C ASP A 105 -0.93 3.90 -9.63
N SER A 106 -0.48 2.83 -8.98
CA SER A 106 0.23 2.92 -7.71
C SER A 106 1.57 2.21 -7.75
N LEU A 107 2.57 2.79 -7.07
CA LEU A 107 3.93 2.28 -7.01
C LEU A 107 4.34 2.10 -5.55
N ALA A 108 4.63 0.86 -5.17
CA ALA A 108 5.18 0.54 -3.86
C ALA A 108 6.71 0.61 -3.87
N VAL A 109 7.28 1.38 -2.92
CA VAL A 109 8.72 1.46 -2.68
C VAL A 109 9.11 0.66 -1.45
N LEU A 110 10.21 -0.10 -1.51
CA LEU A 110 10.66 -1.01 -0.44
C LEU A 110 11.60 -0.34 0.58
N THR A 111 11.76 0.98 0.53
CA THR A 111 12.62 1.72 1.47
C THR A 111 11.97 2.09 2.79
N GLY A 112 10.70 1.72 2.99
CA GLY A 112 9.92 2.10 4.16
C GLY A 112 9.36 0.93 4.94
N VAL A 113 8.03 0.86 5.07
CA VAL A 113 7.32 -0.09 5.94
C VAL A 113 7.03 -1.41 5.25
N THR A 114 6.55 -1.37 4.00
CA THR A 114 6.16 -2.58 3.27
C THR A 114 7.36 -3.47 2.95
N ASN A 115 7.20 -4.76 3.17
CA ASN A 115 8.20 -5.79 2.89
C ASN A 115 7.69 -6.78 1.81
N PRO A 116 8.59 -7.62 1.24
CA PRO A 116 8.22 -8.58 0.21
C PRO A 116 7.10 -9.57 0.61
N HIS A 117 7.05 -10.00 1.86
CA HIS A 117 6.01 -10.91 2.34
C HIS A 117 4.62 -10.24 2.30
N GLU A 118 4.52 -8.99 2.77
CA GLU A 118 3.27 -8.22 2.71
C GLU A 118 2.80 -8.00 1.28
N LEU A 119 3.72 -7.75 0.32
CA LEU A 119 3.37 -7.63 -1.09
C LEU A 119 2.79 -8.93 -1.64
N MET A 120 3.46 -10.07 -1.44
CA MET A 120 2.98 -11.36 -1.94
C MET A 120 1.62 -11.75 -1.36
N THR A 121 1.34 -11.36 -0.10
CA THR A 121 0.09 -11.69 0.60
C THR A 121 -0.99 -10.62 0.49
N ALA A 122 -0.74 -9.53 -0.25
CA ALA A 122 -1.65 -8.40 -0.35
C ALA A 122 -3.01 -8.79 -0.96
N PRO A 123 -4.13 -8.44 -0.31
CA PRO A 123 -5.45 -8.57 -0.91
C PRO A 123 -5.58 -7.60 -2.10
N ALA A 124 -6.50 -7.89 -3.02
CA ALA A 124 -6.59 -7.20 -4.32
C ALA A 124 -6.60 -5.66 -4.23
N HIS A 125 -7.30 -5.09 -3.25
CA HIS A 125 -7.41 -3.64 -3.08
C HIS A 125 -6.12 -2.95 -2.57
N LEU A 126 -5.14 -3.72 -2.08
CA LEU A 126 -3.85 -3.25 -1.59
C LEU A 126 -2.67 -3.56 -2.53
N ARG A 127 -2.94 -4.14 -3.72
CA ARG A 127 -1.89 -4.50 -4.67
C ARG A 127 -1.46 -3.28 -5.47
N PRO A 128 -0.16 -2.95 -5.51
CA PRO A 128 0.37 -1.86 -6.33
C PRO A 128 0.41 -2.27 -7.82
N SER A 129 0.32 -1.27 -8.72
CA SER A 129 0.57 -1.45 -10.16
C SER A 129 2.04 -1.73 -10.43
N TYR A 130 2.94 -1.11 -9.65
CA TYR A 130 4.40 -1.18 -9.80
C TYR A 130 5.09 -1.42 -8.47
N ILE A 131 6.25 -2.09 -8.51
CA ILE A 131 7.08 -2.39 -7.33
C ILE A 131 8.51 -2.01 -7.65
N VAL A 132 9.15 -1.19 -6.79
CA VAL A 132 10.56 -0.80 -6.93
C VAL A 132 11.29 -0.90 -5.59
N ARG A 133 12.62 -1.08 -5.63
CA ARG A 133 13.43 -1.05 -4.41
C ARG A 133 13.41 0.34 -3.79
N ASP A 134 13.67 1.36 -4.63
CA ASP A 134 13.67 2.76 -4.23
C ASP A 134 13.33 3.68 -5.42
N LEU A 135 13.21 4.99 -5.15
CA LEU A 135 12.81 5.98 -6.14
C LEU A 135 13.84 6.23 -7.26
N ARG A 136 15.06 5.69 -7.19
CA ARG A 136 16.04 5.77 -8.28
C ARG A 136 15.59 4.97 -9.49
N GLU A 137 14.77 3.93 -9.27
CA GLU A 137 14.19 3.11 -10.34
C GLU A 137 12.95 3.75 -11.00
N LEU A 138 12.50 4.94 -10.58
CA LEU A 138 11.27 5.57 -11.09
C LEU A 138 11.33 5.88 -12.60
N GLN A 139 12.52 6.09 -13.16
CA GLN A 139 12.71 6.37 -14.60
C GLN A 139 12.97 5.11 -15.43
N GLU A 140 13.02 3.95 -14.79
CA GLU A 140 13.24 2.68 -15.46
C GLU A 140 11.88 2.03 -15.78
N ALA A 141 11.75 1.53 -17.01
CA ALA A 141 10.54 0.79 -17.37
C ALA A 141 10.48 -0.53 -16.60
N GLN A 142 9.41 -0.74 -15.85
CA GLN A 142 9.20 -2.02 -15.18
C GLN A 142 8.78 -3.08 -16.22
N PRO A 143 9.48 -4.22 -16.30
CA PRO A 143 9.09 -5.33 -17.17
C PRO A 143 7.70 -5.87 -16.80
N SER A 144 6.94 -6.33 -17.79
CA SER A 144 5.69 -7.04 -17.56
C SER A 144 5.94 -8.39 -16.86
N THR A 145 4.91 -8.84 -16.17
CA THR A 145 4.88 -10.20 -15.62
C THR A 145 3.96 -11.06 -16.48
N ASP A 146 4.45 -12.22 -16.90
CA ASP A 146 3.72 -13.14 -17.75
C ASP A 146 3.60 -14.51 -17.08
N ALA A 147 2.39 -15.11 -17.16
CA ALA A 147 2.19 -16.50 -16.77
C ALA A 147 2.59 -17.40 -17.95
N SER A 148 3.45 -18.37 -17.67
CA SER A 148 3.82 -19.43 -18.62
C SER A 148 3.21 -20.78 -18.20
N ASP A 149 3.34 -21.79 -19.04
CA ASP A 149 2.79 -23.12 -18.75
C ASP A 149 3.29 -23.68 -17.42
N GLY A 150 2.38 -24.27 -16.64
CA GLY A 150 2.72 -25.08 -15.47
C GLY A 150 3.05 -24.29 -14.22
N ASN A 151 2.24 -23.32 -13.82
CA ASN A 151 2.40 -22.58 -12.56
C ASN A 151 3.72 -21.78 -12.46
N VAL A 152 4.23 -21.28 -13.57
CA VAL A 152 5.43 -20.45 -13.64
C VAL A 152 5.05 -19.05 -14.10
N TRP A 153 5.58 -18.04 -13.40
CA TRP A 153 5.48 -16.62 -13.76
C TRP A 153 6.87 -16.09 -14.06
N THR A 154 6.96 -15.22 -15.03
CA THR A 154 8.21 -14.58 -15.45
C THR A 154 8.11 -13.07 -15.36
N CYS A 155 9.23 -12.41 -15.07
CA CYS A 155 9.40 -10.97 -15.16
C CYS A 155 10.84 -10.71 -15.64
N ALA A 156 11.02 -10.19 -16.84
CA ALA A 156 12.32 -10.21 -17.53
C ALA A 156 12.93 -11.64 -17.52
N ASP A 157 14.16 -11.77 -17.02
CA ASP A 157 14.86 -13.07 -16.92
C ASP A 157 14.56 -13.84 -15.62
N ALA A 158 13.85 -13.22 -14.67
CA ALA A 158 13.52 -13.83 -13.39
C ALA A 158 12.24 -14.67 -13.48
N THR A 159 12.18 -15.70 -12.62
CA THR A 159 11.04 -16.63 -12.58
C THR A 159 10.55 -16.86 -11.15
N ALA A 160 9.25 -17.11 -11.01
CA ALA A 160 8.63 -17.64 -9.81
C ALA A 160 7.79 -18.88 -10.18
N ARG A 161 7.80 -19.89 -9.31
CA ARG A 161 7.04 -21.14 -9.52
C ARG A 161 6.26 -21.47 -8.25
N LEU A 162 4.96 -21.70 -8.42
CA LEU A 162 4.08 -22.18 -7.36
C LEU A 162 3.74 -23.66 -7.58
N GLU A 163 4.27 -24.54 -6.75
CA GLU A 163 4.10 -25.98 -6.85
C GLU A 163 4.08 -26.61 -5.45
N ASP A 164 3.23 -27.59 -5.25
CA ASP A 164 3.11 -28.36 -4.00
C ASP A 164 3.01 -27.50 -2.72
N GLY A 165 2.27 -26.36 -2.79
CA GLY A 165 2.11 -25.46 -1.66
C GLY A 165 3.35 -24.62 -1.32
N SER A 166 4.30 -24.52 -2.23
CA SER A 166 5.51 -23.70 -2.08
C SER A 166 5.69 -22.78 -3.27
N LEU A 167 5.97 -21.50 -3.01
CA LEU A 167 6.38 -20.51 -4.00
C LEU A 167 7.90 -20.39 -3.97
N THR A 168 8.54 -20.68 -5.09
CA THR A 168 10.01 -20.61 -5.25
C THR A 168 10.37 -19.59 -6.32
N VAL A 169 11.56 -18.99 -6.23
CA VAL A 169 12.05 -17.96 -7.15
C VAL A 169 13.45 -18.28 -7.65
N SER A 170 13.80 -17.72 -8.83
CA SER A 170 15.12 -17.92 -9.44
C SER A 170 16.24 -17.26 -8.63
N ASP A 171 15.99 -16.06 -8.07
CA ASP A 171 16.96 -15.31 -7.27
C ASP A 171 16.22 -14.39 -6.28
N ALA A 172 16.41 -14.63 -4.98
CA ALA A 172 15.77 -13.86 -3.92
C ALA A 172 16.40 -12.45 -3.70
N THR A 173 17.41 -12.08 -4.47
CA THR A 173 18.02 -10.74 -4.47
C THR A 173 17.56 -9.88 -5.67
N ASP A 174 16.78 -10.47 -6.59
CA ASP A 174 16.28 -9.79 -7.78
C ASP A 174 14.86 -9.25 -7.58
N ILE A 175 14.67 -7.95 -7.82
CA ILE A 175 13.35 -7.30 -7.76
C ILE A 175 12.37 -7.90 -8.80
N ASN A 176 12.85 -8.36 -9.95
CA ASN A 176 12.00 -9.00 -10.95
C ASN A 176 11.50 -10.37 -10.48
N ALA A 177 12.29 -11.08 -9.67
CA ALA A 177 11.83 -12.32 -9.04
C ALA A 177 10.72 -12.04 -8.00
N LEU A 178 10.80 -10.92 -7.26
CA LEU A 178 9.70 -10.50 -6.38
C LEU A 178 8.45 -10.13 -7.18
N ARG A 179 8.59 -9.41 -8.30
CA ARG A 179 7.47 -9.06 -9.19
C ARG A 179 6.77 -10.32 -9.73
N ALA A 180 7.55 -11.30 -10.20
CA ALA A 180 7.03 -12.60 -10.63
C ALA A 180 6.36 -13.38 -9.49
N ALA A 181 6.95 -13.35 -8.28
CA ALA A 181 6.38 -13.99 -7.09
C ALA A 181 5.06 -13.36 -6.65
N CYS A 182 4.95 -12.03 -6.70
CA CYS A 182 3.70 -11.32 -6.43
C CYS A 182 2.62 -11.72 -7.45
N ALA A 183 2.93 -11.75 -8.75
CA ALA A 183 1.99 -12.16 -9.79
C ALA A 183 1.50 -13.59 -9.59
N ALA A 184 2.40 -14.52 -9.22
CA ALA A 184 2.06 -15.90 -8.90
C ALA A 184 1.11 -15.98 -7.69
N ALA A 185 1.48 -15.33 -6.58
CA ALA A 185 0.73 -15.34 -5.33
C ALA A 185 -0.66 -14.71 -5.49
N TRP A 186 -0.75 -13.58 -6.19
CA TRP A 186 -2.02 -12.89 -6.44
C TRP A 186 -2.93 -13.70 -7.35
N THR A 187 -2.39 -14.30 -8.43
CA THR A 187 -3.16 -15.19 -9.31
C THR A 187 -3.71 -16.40 -8.55
N TYR A 188 -2.89 -17.01 -7.68
CA TYR A 188 -3.33 -18.12 -6.85
C TYR A 188 -4.48 -17.73 -5.89
N ALA A 189 -4.33 -16.60 -5.19
CA ALA A 189 -5.36 -16.08 -4.29
C ALA A 189 -6.66 -15.72 -5.04
N ASP A 190 -6.57 -15.09 -6.22
CA ASP A 190 -7.72 -14.71 -7.04
C ASP A 190 -8.49 -15.92 -7.59
N ASN A 191 -7.81 -17.05 -7.75
CA ASN A 191 -8.42 -18.34 -8.10
C ASN A 191 -8.95 -19.11 -6.88
N GLY A 192 -9.00 -18.48 -5.70
CA GLY A 192 -9.56 -19.06 -4.47
C GLY A 192 -8.56 -19.87 -3.64
N GLY A 193 -7.28 -19.80 -3.94
CA GLY A 193 -6.22 -20.41 -3.13
C GLY A 193 -5.99 -19.65 -1.82
N ASP A 194 -5.66 -20.39 -0.76
CA ASP A 194 -5.26 -19.81 0.52
C ASP A 194 -3.76 -19.51 0.54
N ILE A 195 -3.39 -18.26 0.24
CA ILE A 195 -1.98 -17.84 0.23
C ILE A 195 -1.31 -17.96 1.61
N GLY A 196 -2.08 -17.92 2.70
CA GLY A 196 -1.57 -18.12 4.05
C GLY A 196 -1.07 -19.54 4.32
N SER A 197 -1.48 -20.51 3.50
CA SER A 197 -1.02 -21.91 3.57
C SER A 197 0.20 -22.19 2.70
N VAL A 198 0.65 -21.22 1.89
CA VAL A 198 1.78 -21.37 0.96
C VAL A 198 3.09 -20.98 1.65
N SER A 199 4.12 -21.81 1.50
CA SER A 199 5.48 -21.44 1.89
C SER A 199 6.02 -20.39 0.93
N LEU A 200 6.30 -19.19 1.41
CA LEU A 200 6.77 -18.05 0.61
C LEU A 200 8.28 -17.89 0.71
N PRO A 201 8.95 -17.42 -0.35
CA PRO A 201 10.39 -17.15 -0.33
C PRO A 201 10.69 -15.91 0.53
N GLU A 202 11.85 -15.91 1.19
CA GLU A 202 12.41 -14.73 1.84
C GLU A 202 13.31 -13.98 0.85
N PHE A 203 13.11 -12.67 0.75
CA PHE A 203 13.87 -11.79 -0.14
C PHE A 203 14.88 -10.94 0.64
N SER A 204 16.01 -10.65 -0.02
CA SER A 204 17.10 -9.76 0.47
C SER A 204 17.39 -8.69 -0.60
N LEU A 205 16.47 -7.73 -0.76
CA LEU A 205 16.48 -6.69 -1.79
C LEU A 205 17.17 -5.41 -1.32
#